data_e4cb2c37b850a9cffd92d3b0926f8b84
#
_entry.id   e4cb2c37b850a9cffd92d3b0926f8b84
#
_cell.length_a   1.000
_cell.length_b   1.000
_cell.length_c   1.000
_cell.angle_alpha   90.00
_cell.angle_beta   90.00
_cell.angle_gamma   90.00
#
_symmetry.space_group_name_H-M   'P 1'
#
loop_
_entity.id
_entity.type
_entity.pdbx_description
1 polymer ?
#
loop_
_entity_poly.entity_id
_entity_poly.type
_entity_poly.pdbx_seq_one_letter_code
_entity_poly.pdbx_strand_id
1 'polypeptide(L)'
;MYIKKITILLFISISFSQYFGGNISIGGAFPQGEFDAQEVPSSFAIDLNALYYLNDYAAFGFNFGGSQYGYTEREIPFNQWVALGLIEETRNSMLYGNLLLKILPFKGPVKIYGEGLLGFKNLNTTTKLFSQSNNCDNPETDVNECELASDTNASNTAFGYGVGGGLEVVLTTMKDDDGDEVGILSFLVSAKHLWGGDVQYLKEGAITVTPDPDGIDFPNVNYDFSQSRTDVMHYNIGIHFTSK
;
A
#
# COMPACT_ATOMS: atom_id res chain seq x y z
N MET A 1 -32.95 28.41 13.09
CA MET A 1 -33.65 28.41 11.77
C MET A 1 -32.65 28.25 10.59
N TYR A 2 -31.40 28.63 10.72
CA TYR A 2 -30.39 28.51 9.65
C TYR A 2 -29.87 27.08 9.42
N ILE A 3 -29.71 26.25 10.49
CA ILE A 3 -29.19 24.89 10.39
C ILE A 3 -30.09 23.99 9.51
N LYS A 4 -31.43 24.10 9.60
CA LYS A 4 -32.34 23.32 8.77
C LYS A 4 -32.24 23.69 7.27
N LYS A 5 -31.89 24.93 6.94
CA LYS A 5 -31.71 25.37 5.55
C LYS A 5 -30.41 24.85 4.94
N ILE A 6 -29.32 24.74 5.76
CA ILE A 6 -28.03 24.19 5.34
C ILE A 6 -28.15 22.67 5.10
N THR A 7 -28.89 21.97 5.96
CA THR A 7 -29.11 20.51 5.81
C THR A 7 -29.94 20.22 4.54
N ILE A 8 -30.94 21.02 4.23
CA ILE A 8 -31.74 20.86 3.00
C ILE A 8 -30.92 21.19 1.75
N LEU A 9 -30.04 22.22 1.80
CA LEU A 9 -29.13 22.53 0.69
C LEU A 9 -28.12 21.40 0.44
N LEU A 10 -27.59 20.78 1.50
CA LEU A 10 -26.70 19.60 1.38
C LEU A 10 -27.42 18.39 0.78
N PHE A 11 -28.67 18.15 1.16
CA PHE A 11 -29.49 17.06 0.59
C PHE A 11 -29.91 17.29 -0.87
N ILE A 12 -30.13 18.52 -1.29
CA ILE A 12 -30.51 18.87 -2.68
C ILE A 12 -29.29 18.72 -3.61
N SER A 13 -28.05 18.95 -3.12
CA SER A 13 -26.84 18.76 -3.93
C SER A 13 -26.46 17.31 -4.15
N ILE A 14 -26.98 16.38 -3.36
CA ILE A 14 -26.70 14.92 -3.48
C ILE A 14 -27.52 14.28 -4.63
N SER A 15 -28.54 14.97 -5.14
CA SER A 15 -29.49 14.40 -6.10
C SER A 15 -29.08 14.50 -7.57
N PHE A 16 -27.95 15.10 -7.92
CA PHE A 16 -27.55 15.32 -9.30
C PHE A 16 -26.14 14.80 -9.59
N SER A 17 -26.12 13.82 -10.46
CA SER A 17 -24.91 13.19 -11.04
C SER A 17 -24.14 12.26 -10.07
N GLN A 18 -24.72 11.10 -9.80
CA GLN A 18 -24.05 10.05 -9.03
C GLN A 18 -23.38 9.09 -10.00
N TYR A 19 -22.04 9.07 -10.01
CA TYR A 19 -21.28 8.12 -10.79
C TYR A 19 -20.09 7.59 -9.98
N PHE A 20 -19.63 6.41 -10.35
CA PHE A 20 -18.52 5.75 -9.68
C PHE A 20 -17.24 5.89 -10.50
N GLY A 21 -16.13 5.87 -9.81
CA GLY A 21 -14.83 5.80 -10.43
C GLY A 21 -13.85 5.05 -9.58
N GLY A 22 -12.71 4.78 -10.16
CA GLY A 22 -11.62 4.16 -9.46
C GLY A 22 -10.33 4.26 -10.25
N ASN A 23 -9.24 4.10 -9.58
CA ASN A 23 -7.94 4.01 -10.24
C ASN A 23 -7.09 2.89 -9.66
N ILE A 24 -6.18 2.43 -10.49
CA ILE A 24 -5.05 1.62 -10.11
C ILE A 24 -3.79 2.37 -10.55
N SER A 25 -2.84 2.46 -9.65
CA SER A 25 -1.57 3.12 -9.93
C SER A 25 -0.40 2.39 -9.28
N ILE A 26 0.75 2.54 -9.88
CA ILE A 26 2.03 2.02 -9.42
C ILE A 26 3.02 3.17 -9.31
N GLY A 27 4.00 3.04 -8.43
CA GLY A 27 4.97 4.10 -8.23
C GLY A 27 6.01 3.81 -7.19
N GLY A 28 6.56 4.86 -6.61
CA GLY A 28 7.55 4.80 -5.54
C GLY A 28 7.00 5.36 -4.23
N ALA A 29 7.38 4.73 -3.14
CA ALA A 29 7.21 5.20 -1.78
C ALA A 29 8.58 5.61 -1.22
N PHE A 30 8.69 6.86 -0.78
CA PHE A 30 9.92 7.48 -0.31
C PHE A 30 9.73 7.88 1.15
N PRO A 31 10.39 7.20 2.10
CA PRO A 31 10.38 7.58 3.50
C PRO A 31 10.77 9.04 3.70
N GLN A 32 10.19 9.68 4.72
CA GLN A 32 10.43 11.09 5.03
C GLN A 32 10.65 11.28 6.54
N GLY A 33 11.39 12.35 6.89
CA GLY A 33 11.57 12.75 8.27
C GLY A 33 12.23 11.69 9.14
N GLU A 34 11.61 11.32 10.26
CA GLU A 34 12.12 10.31 11.19
C GLU A 34 12.20 8.91 10.57
N PHE A 35 11.28 8.58 9.64
CA PHE A 35 11.27 7.29 8.96
C PHE A 35 12.47 7.14 8.01
N ASP A 36 12.83 8.20 7.30
CA ASP A 36 14.04 8.27 6.47
C ASP A 36 15.31 8.28 7.32
N ALA A 37 15.31 9.00 8.46
CA ALA A 37 16.43 9.03 9.39
C ALA A 37 16.75 7.67 10.03
N GLN A 38 15.82 6.72 10.00
CA GLN A 38 16.02 5.33 10.36
C GLN A 38 16.59 4.47 9.22
N GLU A 39 16.99 5.09 8.10
CA GLU A 39 17.57 4.40 6.93
C GLU A 39 16.60 3.38 6.29
N VAL A 40 15.29 3.65 6.37
CA VAL A 40 14.29 2.84 5.67
C VAL A 40 14.38 3.11 4.16
N PRO A 41 14.59 2.09 3.32
CA PRO A 41 14.79 2.31 1.89
C PRO A 41 13.51 2.73 1.18
N SER A 42 13.69 3.46 0.07
CA SER A 42 12.61 3.72 -0.87
C SER A 42 12.14 2.43 -1.52
N SER A 43 10.87 2.35 -1.84
CA SER A 43 10.24 1.11 -2.28
C SER A 43 9.27 1.30 -3.42
N PHE A 44 8.97 0.21 -4.12
CA PHE A 44 7.87 0.15 -5.07
C PHE A 44 6.54 0.13 -4.32
N ALA A 45 5.55 0.85 -4.83
CA ALA A 45 4.22 0.96 -4.24
C ALA A 45 3.12 0.68 -5.27
N ILE A 46 2.03 0.10 -4.77
CA ILE A 46 0.78 -0.07 -5.51
C ILE A 46 -0.30 0.69 -4.76
N ASP A 47 -1.18 1.34 -5.49
CA ASP A 47 -2.24 2.20 -4.96
C ASP A 47 -3.55 2.00 -5.73
N LEU A 48 -4.64 1.87 -4.99
CA LEU A 48 -5.98 1.65 -5.49
C LEU A 48 -6.93 2.68 -4.87
N ASN A 49 -7.75 3.31 -5.68
CA ASN A 49 -8.83 4.18 -5.20
C ASN A 49 -10.19 3.70 -5.72
N ALA A 50 -11.17 3.71 -4.84
CA ALA A 50 -12.58 3.55 -5.18
C ALA A 50 -13.30 4.86 -4.81
N LEU A 51 -13.97 5.47 -5.77
CA LEU A 51 -14.53 6.82 -5.68
C LEU A 51 -16.02 6.84 -5.99
N TYR A 52 -16.73 7.63 -5.22
CA TYR A 52 -18.12 8.02 -5.48
C TYR A 52 -18.15 9.53 -5.70
N TYR A 53 -18.57 9.94 -6.88
CA TYR A 53 -18.65 11.34 -7.27
C TYR A 53 -19.97 11.96 -6.83
N LEU A 54 -19.88 12.97 -5.99
CA LEU A 54 -21.03 13.77 -5.57
C LEU A 54 -21.49 14.69 -6.70
N ASN A 55 -20.53 15.16 -7.46
CA ASN A 55 -20.70 16.01 -8.64
C ASN A 55 -19.37 16.06 -9.42
N ASP A 56 -19.31 16.83 -10.47
CA ASP A 56 -18.12 16.97 -11.33
C ASP A 56 -16.89 17.58 -10.62
N TYR A 57 -17.06 18.12 -9.41
CA TYR A 57 -16.02 18.85 -8.68
C TYR A 57 -15.55 18.15 -7.41
N ALA A 58 -16.31 17.17 -6.92
CA ALA A 58 -16.00 16.51 -5.66
C ALA A 58 -16.38 15.03 -5.68
N ALA A 59 -15.49 14.22 -5.15
CA ALA A 59 -15.69 12.80 -4.91
C ALA A 59 -15.19 12.42 -3.52
N PHE A 60 -15.78 11.39 -2.92
CA PHE A 60 -15.28 10.75 -1.73
C PHE A 60 -15.14 9.26 -1.98
N GLY A 61 -14.33 8.59 -1.15
CA GLY A 61 -14.13 7.16 -1.33
C GLY A 61 -13.09 6.58 -0.41
N PHE A 62 -12.46 5.53 -0.91
CA PHE A 62 -11.45 4.80 -0.19
C PHE A 62 -10.18 4.73 -1.02
N ASN A 63 -9.05 4.83 -0.33
CA ASN A 63 -7.73 4.61 -0.86
C ASN A 63 -7.10 3.44 -0.12
N PHE A 64 -6.57 2.48 -0.85
CA PHE A 64 -5.82 1.34 -0.34
C PHE A 64 -4.51 1.24 -1.09
N GLY A 65 -3.48 0.80 -0.40
CA GLY A 65 -2.22 0.57 -1.06
C GLY A 65 -1.20 -0.07 -0.16
N GLY A 66 -0.04 -0.31 -0.73
CA GLY A 66 1.06 -0.89 0.01
C GLY A 66 2.38 -0.76 -0.71
N SER A 67 3.44 -0.96 0.05
CA SER A 67 4.82 -1.00 -0.43
C SER A 67 5.63 -2.00 0.38
N GLN A 68 6.67 -2.56 -0.22
CA GLN A 68 7.64 -3.42 0.47
C GLN A 68 8.92 -2.62 0.67
N TYR A 69 9.21 -2.25 1.93
CA TYR A 69 10.35 -1.39 2.29
C TYR A 69 11.58 -2.13 2.79
N GLY A 70 11.57 -3.47 2.75
CA GLY A 70 12.74 -4.29 3.08
C GLY A 70 12.56 -5.72 2.59
N TYR A 71 13.65 -6.32 2.16
CA TYR A 71 13.73 -7.71 1.75
C TYR A 71 15.11 -8.25 2.06
N THR A 72 15.15 -9.31 2.85
CA THR A 72 16.39 -9.99 3.19
C THR A 72 16.20 -11.48 2.94
N GLU A 73 17.15 -12.06 2.24
CA GLU A 73 17.26 -13.50 2.04
C GLU A 73 18.61 -13.95 2.57
N ARG A 74 18.62 -15.00 3.37
CA ARG A 74 19.85 -15.58 3.89
C ARG A 74 19.76 -17.09 3.97
N GLU A 75 20.88 -17.74 3.72
CA GLU A 75 21.03 -19.17 3.97
C GLU A 75 21.31 -19.39 5.47
N ILE A 76 20.53 -20.26 6.10
CA ILE A 76 20.77 -20.69 7.47
C ILE A 76 21.45 -22.07 7.41
N PRO A 77 22.70 -22.19 7.88
CA PRO A 77 23.33 -23.48 8.01
C PRO A 77 22.61 -24.30 9.10
N PHE A 78 21.75 -25.22 8.68
CA PHE A 78 21.08 -26.13 9.58
C PHE A 78 22.04 -27.25 9.96
N ASN A 79 22.56 -27.17 11.16
CA ASN A 79 23.40 -28.12 11.91
C ASN A 79 24.27 -29.14 11.08
N GLN A 80 25.47 -29.43 11.54
CA GLN A 80 26.47 -30.30 10.88
C GLN A 80 25.99 -31.73 10.52
N TRP A 81 24.81 -32.14 10.96
CA TRP A 81 24.25 -33.47 10.77
C TRP A 81 23.17 -33.59 9.69
N VAL A 82 22.62 -32.48 9.20
CA VAL A 82 21.59 -32.49 8.15
C VAL A 82 22.03 -31.54 7.05
N ALA A 83 22.39 -32.07 5.90
CA ALA A 83 22.80 -31.32 4.71
C ALA A 83 21.60 -30.67 4.00
N LEU A 84 20.62 -30.22 4.75
CA LEU A 84 19.47 -29.45 4.24
C LEU A 84 19.81 -27.96 4.43
N GLY A 85 20.16 -27.28 3.36
CA GLY A 85 20.19 -25.83 3.34
C GLY A 85 18.78 -25.28 3.54
N LEU A 86 18.63 -24.33 4.46
CA LEU A 86 17.39 -23.56 4.63
C LEU A 86 17.62 -22.15 4.12
N ILE A 87 16.63 -21.61 3.42
CA ILE A 87 16.60 -20.22 3.02
C ILE A 87 15.57 -19.52 3.90
N GLU A 88 16.02 -18.48 4.63
CA GLU A 88 15.14 -17.57 5.36
C GLU A 88 14.91 -16.32 4.52
N GLU A 89 13.66 -16.04 4.26
CA GLU A 89 13.22 -14.85 3.55
C GLU A 89 12.43 -13.95 4.51
N THR A 90 12.92 -12.73 4.73
CA THR A 90 12.25 -11.73 5.55
C THR A 90 11.77 -10.58 4.68
N ARG A 91 10.48 -10.25 4.78
CA ARG A 91 9.83 -9.16 4.05
C ARG A 91 9.26 -8.15 5.01
N ASN A 92 9.61 -6.88 4.81
CA ASN A 92 9.08 -5.74 5.54
C ASN A 92 8.15 -4.97 4.61
N SER A 93 6.88 -4.90 4.97
CA SER A 93 5.84 -4.27 4.15
C SER A 93 5.05 -3.23 4.93
N MET A 94 4.56 -2.24 4.22
CA MET A 94 3.61 -1.25 4.73
C MET A 94 2.34 -1.34 3.90
N LEU A 95 1.20 -1.53 4.58
CA LEU A 95 -0.13 -1.44 4.01
C LEU A 95 -0.83 -0.21 4.58
N TYR A 96 -1.65 0.45 3.78
CA TYR A 96 -2.45 1.57 4.26
C TYR A 96 -3.87 1.52 3.70
N GLY A 97 -4.81 2.05 4.50
CA GLY A 97 -6.19 2.21 4.13
C GLY A 97 -6.71 3.55 4.62
N ASN A 98 -7.27 4.37 3.73
CA ASN A 98 -7.71 5.72 4.03
C ASN A 98 -9.11 5.99 3.49
N LEU A 99 -9.84 6.82 4.19
CA LEU A 99 -10.93 7.61 3.62
C LEU A 99 -10.31 8.68 2.73
N LEU A 100 -10.90 8.90 1.57
CA LEU A 100 -10.41 9.81 0.54
C LEU A 100 -11.48 10.86 0.21
N LEU A 101 -11.09 12.13 0.25
CA LEU A 101 -11.85 13.25 -0.32
C LEU A 101 -11.05 13.81 -1.49
N LYS A 102 -11.64 13.85 -2.69
CA LYS A 102 -11.02 14.36 -3.92
C LYS A 102 -11.78 15.59 -4.42
N ILE A 103 -11.05 16.64 -4.79
CA ILE A 103 -11.59 17.89 -5.34
C ILE A 103 -10.99 18.14 -6.71
N LEU A 104 -11.86 18.37 -7.71
CA LEU A 104 -11.51 18.61 -9.11
C LEU A 104 -12.00 20.00 -9.50
N PRO A 105 -11.20 21.05 -9.33
CA PRO A 105 -11.64 22.43 -9.57
C PRO A 105 -11.89 22.76 -11.03
N PHE A 106 -11.39 21.96 -11.97
CA PHE A 106 -11.48 22.19 -13.40
C PHE A 106 -12.12 21.02 -14.14
N LYS A 107 -12.95 21.35 -15.15
CA LYS A 107 -13.50 20.39 -16.12
C LYS A 107 -12.67 20.43 -17.40
N GLY A 108 -12.65 19.33 -18.13
CA GLY A 108 -11.98 19.25 -19.42
C GLY A 108 -11.20 17.96 -19.63
N PRO A 109 -10.47 17.87 -20.74
CA PRO A 109 -9.67 16.67 -21.03
C PRO A 109 -8.44 16.50 -20.13
N VAL A 110 -7.99 17.59 -19.48
CA VAL A 110 -6.95 17.57 -18.44
C VAL A 110 -7.56 18.11 -17.17
N LYS A 111 -7.59 17.28 -16.13
CA LYS A 111 -8.14 17.61 -14.82
C LYS A 111 -7.02 17.64 -13.80
N ILE A 112 -6.85 18.79 -13.14
CA ILE A 112 -6.01 18.91 -11.94
C ILE A 112 -6.88 18.59 -10.75
N TYR A 113 -6.37 17.86 -9.77
CA TYR A 113 -7.11 17.57 -8.55
C TYR A 113 -6.24 17.68 -7.30
N GLY A 114 -6.91 17.90 -6.18
CA GLY A 114 -6.34 17.76 -4.85
C GLY A 114 -7.07 16.68 -4.07
N GLU A 115 -6.39 16.05 -3.12
CA GLU A 115 -6.99 15.02 -2.28
C GLU A 115 -6.56 15.15 -0.82
N GLY A 116 -7.48 14.80 0.08
CA GLY A 116 -7.23 14.64 1.50
C GLY A 116 -7.49 13.19 1.90
N LEU A 117 -6.63 12.65 2.76
CA LEU A 117 -6.65 11.26 3.20
C LEU A 117 -6.65 11.17 4.71
N LEU A 118 -7.42 10.22 5.26
CA LEU A 118 -7.50 9.97 6.70
C LEU A 118 -7.71 8.47 6.94
N GLY A 119 -6.81 7.83 7.69
CA GLY A 119 -6.92 6.39 7.90
C GLY A 119 -5.83 5.81 8.76
N PHE A 120 -5.28 4.69 8.33
CA PHE A 120 -4.26 3.95 9.07
C PHE A 120 -3.18 3.40 8.13
N LYS A 121 -2.02 3.13 8.74
CA LYS A 121 -0.90 2.38 8.15
C LYS A 121 -0.58 1.20 9.05
N ASN A 122 -0.39 0.04 8.46
CA ASN A 122 0.10 -1.16 9.13
C ASN A 122 1.49 -1.50 8.59
N LEU A 123 2.47 -1.58 9.48
CA LEU A 123 3.82 -2.05 9.17
C LEU A 123 3.92 -3.49 9.64
N ASN A 124 4.28 -4.37 8.72
CA ASN A 124 4.30 -5.81 8.93
C ASN A 124 5.64 -6.40 8.48
N THR A 125 6.21 -7.26 9.32
CA THR A 125 7.42 -8.03 9.02
C THR A 125 7.08 -9.51 9.10
N THR A 126 7.24 -10.22 8.00
CA THR A 126 6.98 -11.65 7.87
C THR A 126 8.25 -12.37 7.48
N THR A 127 8.55 -13.45 8.17
CA THR A 127 9.65 -14.36 7.83
C THR A 127 9.09 -15.70 7.36
N LYS A 128 9.65 -16.18 6.26
CA LYS A 128 9.38 -17.50 5.69
C LYS A 128 10.66 -18.34 5.65
N LEU A 129 10.51 -19.61 5.91
CA LEU A 129 11.58 -20.59 5.80
C LEU A 129 11.29 -21.54 4.63
N PHE A 130 12.24 -21.67 3.74
CA PHE A 130 12.17 -22.57 2.60
C PHE A 130 13.26 -23.65 2.67
N SER A 131 12.94 -24.84 2.20
CA SER A 131 13.95 -25.88 1.96
C SER A 131 14.70 -25.58 0.66
N GLN A 132 16.03 -25.75 0.69
CA GLN A 132 16.89 -25.60 -0.50
C GLN A 132 16.80 -26.81 -1.47
N SER A 133 15.90 -27.75 -1.22
CA SER A 133 15.70 -28.93 -2.09
C SER A 133 15.19 -28.51 -3.46
N ASN A 134 15.89 -28.90 -4.53
CA ASN A 134 15.51 -28.63 -5.92
C ASN A 134 14.24 -29.36 -6.39
N ASN A 135 13.51 -30.04 -5.52
CA ASN A 135 12.40 -30.91 -5.87
C ASN A 135 11.08 -30.50 -5.21
N CYS A 136 10.93 -29.23 -4.88
CA CYS A 136 9.78 -28.71 -4.13
C CYS A 136 8.62 -28.20 -5.01
N ASP A 137 8.82 -28.09 -6.30
CA ASP A 137 7.76 -27.67 -7.22
C ASP A 137 6.93 -28.92 -7.62
N ASN A 138 5.80 -29.09 -6.93
CA ASN A 138 4.80 -30.04 -7.39
C ASN A 138 3.79 -29.29 -8.29
N PRO A 139 3.86 -29.44 -9.62
CA PRO A 139 2.97 -28.73 -10.55
C PRO A 139 1.49 -29.13 -10.43
N GLU A 140 1.18 -30.18 -9.65
CA GLU A 140 -0.19 -30.68 -9.50
C GLU A 140 -0.95 -30.04 -8.31
N THR A 141 -0.27 -29.37 -7.36
CA THR A 141 -0.91 -28.93 -6.10
C THR A 141 -0.95 -27.43 -5.91
N ASP A 142 -0.33 -26.59 -6.74
CA ASP A 142 -0.19 -25.14 -6.55
C ASP A 142 0.36 -24.71 -5.14
N VAL A 143 0.81 -25.67 -4.36
CA VAL A 143 1.39 -25.45 -3.03
C VAL A 143 2.90 -25.41 -3.18
N ASN A 144 3.52 -24.33 -2.71
CA ASN A 144 4.97 -24.25 -2.61
C ASN A 144 5.45 -25.19 -1.49
N GLU A 145 5.68 -26.46 -1.84
CA GLU A 145 6.10 -27.51 -0.90
C GLU A 145 7.45 -27.24 -0.26
N CYS A 146 8.17 -26.21 -0.73
CA CYS A 146 9.41 -25.74 -0.14
C CYS A 146 9.21 -24.80 1.04
N GLU A 147 8.04 -24.19 1.21
CA GLU A 147 7.76 -23.36 2.39
C GLU A 147 7.53 -24.26 3.61
N LEU A 148 8.51 -24.28 4.51
CA LEU A 148 8.47 -25.09 5.73
C LEU A 148 7.74 -24.40 6.88
N ALA A 149 7.87 -23.09 6.97
CA ALA A 149 7.23 -22.27 7.99
C ALA A 149 7.06 -20.82 7.52
N SER A 150 6.04 -20.16 8.04
CA SER A 150 5.81 -18.73 7.87
C SER A 150 5.33 -18.15 9.19
N ASP A 151 5.93 -17.04 9.61
CA ASP A 151 5.53 -16.34 10.83
C ASP A 151 5.56 -14.82 10.62
N THR A 152 4.68 -14.13 11.36
CA THR A 152 4.65 -12.68 11.42
C THR A 152 5.40 -12.21 12.66
N ASN A 153 6.60 -11.70 12.48
CA ASN A 153 7.49 -11.29 13.57
C ASN A 153 7.06 -9.98 14.23
N ALA A 154 6.48 -9.08 13.44
CA ALA A 154 5.97 -7.80 13.92
C ALA A 154 4.79 -7.35 13.05
N SER A 155 3.75 -6.82 13.67
CA SER A 155 2.63 -6.18 12.97
C SER A 155 2.08 -5.06 13.86
N ASN A 156 2.31 -3.81 13.44
CA ASN A 156 1.91 -2.64 14.20
C ASN A 156 1.18 -1.65 13.30
N THR A 157 0.13 -1.03 13.87
CA THR A 157 -0.73 -0.10 13.14
C THR A 157 -0.63 1.30 13.74
N ALA A 158 -0.43 2.29 12.89
CA ALA A 158 -0.47 3.70 13.23
C ALA A 158 -1.65 4.39 12.55
N PHE A 159 -2.20 5.41 13.22
CA PHE A 159 -3.09 6.36 12.57
C PHE A 159 -2.32 7.16 11.53
N GLY A 160 -2.95 7.43 10.38
CA GLY A 160 -2.37 8.17 9.29
C GLY A 160 -3.32 9.21 8.71
N TYR A 161 -2.76 10.27 8.20
CA TYR A 161 -3.48 11.26 7.41
C TYR A 161 -2.57 11.77 6.29
N GLY A 162 -3.15 12.39 5.28
CA GLY A 162 -2.34 12.85 4.17
C GLY A 162 -3.02 13.87 3.30
N VAL A 163 -2.22 14.46 2.43
CA VAL A 163 -2.68 15.30 1.33
C VAL A 163 -1.96 14.89 0.07
N GLY A 164 -2.64 15.08 -1.04
CA GLY A 164 -2.07 14.76 -2.34
C GLY A 164 -2.72 15.58 -3.43
N GLY A 165 -2.29 15.30 -4.64
CA GLY A 165 -2.86 15.87 -5.83
C GLY A 165 -2.23 15.28 -7.07
N GLY A 166 -2.78 15.64 -8.22
CA GLY A 166 -2.29 15.09 -9.47
C GLY A 166 -3.00 15.65 -10.68
N LEU A 167 -2.73 14.98 -11.78
CA LEU A 167 -3.29 15.25 -13.09
C LEU A 167 -3.98 14.01 -13.63
N GLU A 168 -5.16 14.17 -14.20
CA GLU A 168 -5.84 13.17 -15.01
C GLU A 168 -5.96 13.70 -16.44
N VAL A 169 -5.49 12.91 -17.38
CA VAL A 169 -5.59 13.21 -18.82
C VAL A 169 -6.52 12.19 -19.45
N VAL A 170 -7.63 12.65 -19.99
CA VAL A 170 -8.63 11.80 -20.66
C VAL A 170 -7.98 11.14 -21.88
N LEU A 171 -7.96 9.81 -21.91
CA LEU A 171 -7.47 9.01 -23.02
C LEU A 171 -8.58 8.70 -24.01
N THR A 172 -9.73 8.27 -23.49
CA THR A 172 -10.88 7.92 -24.31
C THR A 172 -12.19 8.00 -23.53
N THR A 173 -13.27 8.25 -24.24
CA THR A 173 -14.64 8.11 -23.71
C THR A 173 -15.22 6.82 -24.28
N MET A 174 -15.70 5.96 -23.38
CA MET A 174 -16.38 4.73 -23.76
C MET A 174 -17.84 5.00 -24.05
N LYS A 175 -18.34 4.38 -25.13
CA LYS A 175 -19.72 4.48 -25.57
C LYS A 175 -20.33 3.09 -25.61
N ASP A 176 -21.63 3.01 -25.36
CA ASP A 176 -22.42 1.81 -25.57
C ASP A 176 -22.79 1.62 -27.05
N ASP A 177 -23.58 0.56 -27.33
CA ASP A 177 -24.00 0.22 -28.68
C ASP A 177 -24.97 1.27 -29.29
N ASP A 178 -25.62 2.06 -28.43
CA ASP A 178 -26.53 3.16 -28.81
C ASP A 178 -25.78 4.48 -29.04
N GLY A 179 -24.49 4.52 -28.72
CA GLY A 179 -23.59 5.66 -28.85
C GLY A 179 -23.56 6.60 -27.66
N ASP A 180 -24.24 6.24 -26.56
CA ASP A 180 -24.23 7.01 -25.32
C ASP A 180 -22.93 6.81 -24.53
N GLU A 181 -22.47 7.88 -23.88
CA GLU A 181 -21.23 7.85 -23.08
C GLU A 181 -21.47 7.11 -21.76
N VAL A 182 -20.84 5.94 -21.58
CA VAL A 182 -20.95 5.09 -20.39
C VAL A 182 -19.76 5.19 -19.45
N GLY A 183 -18.65 5.78 -19.90
CA GLY A 183 -17.48 5.94 -19.04
C GLY A 183 -16.36 6.72 -19.69
N ILE A 184 -15.39 7.08 -18.87
CA ILE A 184 -14.18 7.80 -19.25
C ILE A 184 -12.96 7.04 -18.71
N LEU A 185 -12.00 6.79 -19.58
CA LEU A 185 -10.68 6.27 -19.20
C LEU A 185 -9.68 7.40 -19.26
N SER A 186 -8.90 7.57 -18.20
CA SER A 186 -7.88 8.63 -18.09
C SER A 186 -6.55 8.07 -17.65
N PHE A 187 -5.47 8.68 -18.10
CA PHE A 187 -4.13 8.50 -17.53
C PHE A 187 -3.98 9.39 -16.29
N LEU A 188 -3.34 8.86 -15.25
CA LEU A 188 -3.18 9.50 -13.95
C LEU A 188 -1.72 9.67 -13.60
N VAL A 189 -1.35 10.86 -13.12
CA VAL A 189 -0.08 11.11 -12.42
C VAL A 189 -0.40 11.77 -11.09
N SER A 190 0.16 11.25 -9.99
CA SER A 190 -0.11 11.78 -8.66
C SER A 190 1.12 11.83 -7.77
N ALA A 191 1.07 12.75 -6.82
CA ALA A 191 1.97 12.84 -5.69
C ALA A 191 1.14 13.01 -4.42
N LYS A 192 1.48 12.27 -3.35
CA LYS A 192 0.81 12.38 -2.06
C LYS A 192 1.80 12.19 -0.91
N HIS A 193 1.61 12.97 0.13
CA HIS A 193 2.33 12.84 1.39
C HIS A 193 1.40 12.23 2.43
N LEU A 194 1.79 11.09 2.96
CA LEU A 194 1.09 10.39 4.03
C LEU A 194 1.89 10.50 5.32
N TRP A 195 1.42 11.31 6.26
CA TRP A 195 1.94 11.34 7.62
C TRP A 195 1.46 10.13 8.39
N GLY A 196 2.33 9.52 9.18
CA GLY A 196 2.01 8.40 10.04
C GLY A 196 2.28 8.72 11.49
N GLY A 197 1.57 8.05 12.41
CA GLY A 197 1.87 8.08 13.82
C GLY A 197 3.18 7.40 14.16
N ASP A 198 3.59 7.55 15.41
CA ASP A 198 4.73 6.85 15.98
C ASP A 198 4.39 5.38 16.20
N VAL A 199 5.25 4.48 15.70
CA VAL A 199 5.03 3.03 15.75
C VAL A 199 6.35 2.28 15.77
N GLN A 200 6.36 1.12 16.42
CA GLN A 200 7.48 0.18 16.37
C GLN A 200 7.39 -0.70 15.12
N TYR A 201 8.54 -0.95 14.50
CA TYR A 201 8.66 -1.80 13.32
C TYR A 201 10.07 -2.41 13.23
N LEU A 202 10.22 -3.40 12.39
CA LEU A 202 11.53 -3.99 12.06
C LEU A 202 11.99 -3.44 10.71
N LYS A 203 13.27 -3.06 10.65
CA LYS A 203 13.96 -2.67 9.40
C LYS A 203 14.53 -3.90 8.70
N GLU A 204 14.99 -3.70 7.48
CA GLU A 204 15.82 -4.67 6.80
C GLU A 204 17.07 -5.00 7.63
N GLY A 205 17.34 -6.29 7.83
CA GLY A 205 18.48 -6.75 8.64
C GLY A 205 18.29 -6.65 10.16
N ALA A 206 17.13 -6.20 10.66
CA ALA A 206 16.87 -6.08 12.11
C ALA A 206 16.64 -7.41 12.84
N ILE A 207 16.58 -8.52 12.11
CA ILE A 207 16.47 -9.86 12.69
C ILE A 207 17.84 -10.52 12.63
N THR A 208 18.39 -10.84 13.80
CA THR A 208 19.67 -11.55 13.91
C THR A 208 19.47 -12.91 14.56
N VAL A 209 20.03 -13.94 13.93
CA VAL A 209 20.02 -15.30 14.45
C VAL A 209 21.43 -15.65 14.89
N THR A 210 21.57 -15.95 16.17
CA THR A 210 22.85 -16.39 16.74
C THR A 210 22.76 -17.91 16.97
N PRO A 211 23.60 -18.71 16.29
CA PRO A 211 23.66 -20.15 16.55
C PRO A 211 23.98 -20.43 18.01
N ASP A 212 23.38 -21.48 18.56
CA ASP A 212 23.77 -21.97 19.87
C ASP A 212 25.22 -22.47 19.83
N PRO A 213 26.12 -21.97 20.72
CA PRO A 213 27.55 -22.35 20.71
C PRO A 213 27.78 -23.85 20.90
N ASP A 214 26.91 -24.51 21.62
CA ASP A 214 27.03 -25.94 21.95
C ASP A 214 26.29 -26.83 20.94
N GLY A 215 25.45 -26.23 20.04
CA GLY A 215 24.70 -26.93 19.00
C GLY A 215 23.61 -27.87 19.53
N ILE A 216 23.18 -27.68 20.78
CA ILE A 216 22.21 -28.51 21.47
C ILE A 216 20.82 -27.88 21.44
N ASP A 217 20.73 -26.54 21.56
CA ASP A 217 19.51 -25.79 21.61
C ASP A 217 19.19 -25.10 20.28
N PHE A 218 17.97 -24.55 20.19
CA PHE A 218 17.55 -23.75 19.04
C PHE A 218 18.36 -22.44 18.99
N PRO A 219 18.66 -21.92 17.77
CA PRO A 219 19.34 -20.65 17.61
C PRO A 219 18.54 -19.52 18.28
N ASN A 220 19.28 -18.60 18.91
CA ASN A 220 18.67 -17.43 19.54
C ASN A 220 18.35 -16.37 18.48
N VAL A 221 17.06 -15.99 18.38
CA VAL A 221 16.59 -14.97 17.46
C VAL A 221 16.43 -13.65 18.23
N ASN A 222 17.14 -12.63 17.80
CA ASN A 222 17.07 -11.30 18.38
C ASN A 222 16.42 -10.32 17.38
N TYR A 223 15.51 -9.48 17.89
CA TYR A 223 14.78 -8.48 17.12
C TYR A 223 15.21 -7.08 17.56
N ASP A 224 15.79 -6.31 16.63
CA ASP A 224 16.17 -4.91 16.85
C ASP A 224 15.06 -3.98 16.34
N PHE A 225 14.11 -3.67 17.23
CA PHE A 225 12.97 -2.80 16.89
C PHE A 225 13.39 -1.35 16.74
N SER A 226 13.01 -0.74 15.63
CA SER A 226 13.01 0.71 15.44
C SER A 226 11.66 1.30 15.82
N GLN A 227 11.66 2.56 16.25
CA GLN A 227 10.45 3.32 16.55
C GLN A 227 10.59 4.73 15.97
N SER A 228 9.61 5.15 15.17
CA SER A 228 9.53 6.49 14.62
C SER A 228 8.15 6.80 14.07
N ARG A 229 7.93 8.05 13.70
CA ARG A 229 6.84 8.42 12.80
C ARG A 229 7.08 7.81 11.43
N THR A 230 5.99 7.41 10.76
CA THR A 230 6.05 6.69 9.48
C THR A 230 5.62 7.57 8.31
N ASP A 231 6.25 8.72 8.16
CA ASP A 231 5.94 9.67 7.09
C ASP A 231 6.50 9.18 5.74
N VAL A 232 5.68 9.22 4.68
CA VAL A 232 6.06 8.71 3.35
C VAL A 232 5.51 9.60 2.25
N MET A 233 6.33 9.90 1.25
CA MET A 233 5.94 10.54 0.00
C MET A 233 5.76 9.51 -1.09
N HIS A 234 4.61 9.51 -1.77
CA HIS A 234 4.33 8.63 -2.90
C HIS A 234 4.30 9.42 -4.20
N TYR A 235 4.89 8.87 -5.26
CA TYR A 235 4.75 9.35 -6.63
C TYR A 235 4.25 8.18 -7.48
N ASN A 236 3.08 8.36 -8.08
CA ASN A 236 2.41 7.27 -8.80
C ASN A 236 2.00 7.69 -10.21
N ILE A 237 1.97 6.71 -11.09
CA ILE A 237 1.34 6.77 -12.40
C ILE A 237 0.31 5.66 -12.51
N GLY A 238 -0.77 5.89 -13.23
CA GLY A 238 -1.84 4.89 -13.29
C GLY A 238 -2.92 5.20 -14.28
N ILE A 239 -3.99 4.43 -14.17
CA ILE A 239 -5.19 4.53 -14.99
C ILE A 239 -6.37 4.78 -14.07
N HIS A 240 -7.19 5.75 -14.46
CA HIS A 240 -8.43 6.11 -13.79
C HIS A 240 -9.63 5.84 -14.70
N PHE A 241 -10.61 5.15 -14.19
CA PHE A 241 -11.91 4.92 -14.83
C PHE A 241 -13.00 5.65 -14.07
N THR A 242 -13.91 6.28 -14.81
CA THR A 242 -15.13 6.90 -14.28
C THR A 242 -16.32 6.41 -15.08
N SER A 243 -17.34 5.81 -14.43
CA SER A 243 -18.64 5.52 -15.07
C SER A 243 -19.45 6.82 -15.21
N LYS A 244 -20.30 6.89 -16.20
CA LYS A 244 -21.29 7.96 -16.35
C LYS A 244 -22.69 7.40 -16.17
#